data_19c5d6840200513e3eb084a0b3773851
#
_entry.id   19c5d6840200513e3eb084a0b3773851
#
_cell.length_a   1.000
_cell.length_b   1.000
_cell.length_c   1.000
_cell.angle_alpha   90.00
_cell.angle_beta   90.00
_cell.angle_gamma   90.00
#
_symmetry.space_group_name_H-M   'P 1'
#
loop_
_entity.id
_entity.type
_entity.pdbx_description
1 polymer ?
#
loop_
_entity_poly.entity_id
_entity_poly.type
_entity_poly.pdbx_seq_one_letter_code
_entity_poly.pdbx_strand_id
1 'polypeptide(L)'
;MPCGVLSDAVFSCMERYSIITQKRPREIVLLRGSGCVYRQCAFCDYFTDSCADPVANFALNRTVLDRVTGRYGDLEVINSGSVFELDASTLAYIRALCADKQIRTVHFEAHSLYRSRIPELRQRFAPVSLKLKLGLETFDFDLRETVLHKGIPLTDPAEIAADFEEANFLFGIAGQTEASMRKDVELGLAYFERICINLMCENSTAVRP
;
A
#
# COMPACT_ATOMS: atom_id res chain seq x y z
N MET A 1 8.86 1.40 -20.89
CA MET A 1 10.31 1.58 -20.89
C MET A 1 10.92 0.25 -20.49
N PRO A 2 12.00 -0.24 -21.10
CA PRO A 2 12.68 -1.42 -20.59
C PRO A 2 13.08 -1.15 -19.13
N CYS A 3 13.10 -2.20 -18.29
CA CYS A 3 13.62 -2.12 -16.92
C CYS A 3 14.99 -1.41 -16.98
N GLY A 4 15.01 -0.13 -16.61
CA GLY A 4 16.22 0.66 -16.63
C GLY A 4 17.26 -0.03 -15.78
N VAL A 5 18.41 -0.34 -16.34
CA VAL A 5 19.61 -0.75 -15.63
C VAL A 5 20.13 0.45 -14.84
N LEU A 6 19.38 0.86 -13.82
CA LEU A 6 19.98 1.47 -12.65
C LEU A 6 20.65 0.30 -11.94
N SER A 7 21.96 0.36 -11.86
CA SER A 7 22.83 -0.74 -11.46
C SER A 7 22.20 -1.58 -10.33
N ASP A 8 22.18 -2.91 -10.51
CA ASP A 8 21.74 -3.90 -9.50
C ASP A 8 22.30 -3.64 -8.09
N ALA A 9 23.30 -2.81 -7.95
CA ALA A 9 23.93 -2.43 -6.69
C ALA A 9 23.11 -1.50 -5.80
N VAL A 10 22.22 -0.65 -6.32
CA VAL A 10 21.39 0.27 -5.47
C VAL A 10 20.15 -0.43 -4.98
N PHE A 11 19.56 -1.36 -5.76
CA PHE A 11 18.39 -2.15 -5.33
C PHE A 11 18.76 -3.37 -4.48
N SER A 12 20.02 -3.79 -4.44
CA SER A 12 20.52 -4.89 -3.61
C SER A 12 20.47 -4.61 -2.09
N CYS A 13 20.22 -3.37 -1.67
CA CYS A 13 20.21 -2.97 -0.25
C CYS A 13 18.81 -2.69 0.33
N MET A 14 17.73 -2.78 -0.48
CA MET A 14 16.38 -2.54 0.04
C MET A 14 15.87 -3.80 0.73
N GLU A 15 15.69 -3.75 2.06
CA GLU A 15 15.07 -4.84 2.81
C GLU A 15 13.60 -4.98 2.41
N ARG A 16 13.25 -6.10 1.76
CA ARG A 16 11.90 -6.37 1.23
C ARG A 16 11.06 -7.29 2.11
N TYR A 17 11.59 -7.75 3.23
CA TYR A 17 10.86 -8.57 4.19
C TYR A 17 11.19 -8.10 5.60
N SER A 18 10.18 -7.94 6.41
CA SER A 18 10.31 -7.53 7.80
C SER A 18 9.26 -8.20 8.68
N ILE A 19 9.45 -8.15 9.98
CA ILE A 19 8.54 -8.70 10.99
C ILE A 19 8.20 -7.60 11.99
N ILE A 20 6.90 -7.38 12.18
CA ILE A 20 6.37 -6.56 13.27
C ILE A 20 6.02 -7.51 14.42
N THR A 21 6.63 -7.31 15.58
CA THR A 21 6.42 -8.17 16.75
C THR A 21 5.51 -7.56 17.82
N GLN A 22 5.26 -6.25 17.73
CA GLN A 22 4.42 -5.50 18.67
C GLN A 22 3.16 -5.00 17.97
N LYS A 23 2.08 -4.81 18.73
CA LYS A 23 0.82 -4.25 18.23
C LYS A 23 0.38 -4.87 16.90
N ARG A 24 -0.30 -6.00 16.93
CA ARG A 24 -0.71 -6.81 15.78
C ARG A 24 0.52 -7.41 15.05
N PRO A 25 1.14 -8.45 15.64
CA PRO A 25 2.30 -9.11 15.03
C PRO A 25 1.97 -9.67 13.66
N ARG A 26 2.83 -9.40 12.69
CA ARG A 26 2.66 -9.81 11.30
C ARG A 26 3.97 -9.80 10.54
N GLU A 27 3.99 -10.46 9.42
CA GLU A 27 5.07 -10.38 8.44
C GLU A 27 4.73 -9.32 7.39
N ILE A 28 5.73 -8.56 6.95
CA ILE A 28 5.58 -7.54 5.93
C ILE A 28 6.50 -7.87 4.75
N VAL A 29 5.97 -7.78 3.55
CA VAL A 29 6.73 -7.90 2.30
C VAL A 29 6.55 -6.67 1.45
N LEU A 30 7.64 -6.20 0.83
CA LEU A 30 7.64 -5.17 -0.20
C LEU A 30 7.84 -5.82 -1.56
N LEU A 31 6.79 -5.83 -2.37
CA LEU A 31 6.77 -6.44 -3.69
C LEU A 31 6.88 -5.38 -4.79
N ARG A 32 7.30 -5.80 -5.96
CA ARG A 32 7.37 -4.95 -7.13
C ARG A 32 6.20 -5.24 -8.08
N GLY A 33 5.54 -4.16 -8.51
CA GLY A 33 4.46 -4.20 -9.49
C GLY A 33 4.81 -3.52 -10.80
N SER A 34 3.82 -3.41 -11.70
CA SER A 34 3.96 -2.71 -12.98
C SER A 34 4.09 -1.18 -12.83
N GLY A 35 3.89 -0.69 -11.61
CA GLY A 35 3.90 0.72 -11.26
C GLY A 35 2.50 1.31 -11.15
N CYS A 36 2.40 2.37 -10.35
CA CYS A 36 1.14 3.06 -10.09
C CYS A 36 0.54 3.64 -11.38
N VAL A 37 -0.68 3.26 -11.72
CA VAL A 37 -1.41 3.79 -12.89
C VAL A 37 -1.81 5.25 -12.67
N TYR A 38 -2.15 5.62 -11.44
CA TYR A 38 -2.59 6.98 -11.14
C TYR A 38 -1.46 8.01 -11.32
N ARG A 39 -0.29 7.82 -10.75
CA ARG A 39 0.96 8.61 -10.95
C ARG A 39 0.84 10.13 -10.82
N GLN A 40 -0.19 10.67 -10.16
CA GLN A 40 -0.39 12.12 -10.06
C GLN A 40 -0.13 12.66 -8.64
N CYS A 41 0.09 11.77 -7.66
CA CYS A 41 0.37 12.19 -6.29
C CYS A 41 1.67 13.02 -6.23
N ALA A 42 1.54 14.29 -5.84
CA ALA A 42 2.65 15.25 -5.86
C ALA A 42 3.79 14.96 -4.86
N PHE A 43 3.52 14.09 -3.88
CA PHE A 43 4.46 13.71 -2.80
C PHE A 43 5.14 12.36 -3.01
N CYS A 44 4.73 11.58 -4.02
CA CYS A 44 5.08 10.17 -4.14
C CYS A 44 6.12 9.94 -5.25
N ASP A 45 7.22 9.29 -4.90
CA ASP A 45 8.26 8.82 -5.83
C ASP A 45 8.44 7.28 -5.83
N TYR A 46 7.55 6.54 -5.17
CA TYR A 46 7.59 5.07 -5.10
C TYR A 46 7.47 4.37 -6.45
N PHE A 47 6.97 5.07 -7.49
CA PHE A 47 6.93 4.53 -8.85
C PHE A 47 8.31 4.16 -9.40
N THR A 48 9.39 4.61 -8.79
CA THR A 48 10.77 4.25 -9.16
C THR A 48 11.08 2.78 -8.94
N ASP A 49 10.43 2.13 -7.94
CA ASP A 49 10.51 0.67 -7.72
C ASP A 49 9.41 -0.06 -8.49
N SER A 50 9.43 0.03 -9.81
CA SER A 50 8.46 -0.64 -10.67
C SER A 50 9.11 -1.18 -11.94
N CYS A 51 8.51 -2.23 -12.52
CA CYS A 51 8.95 -2.81 -13.79
C CYS A 51 7.74 -3.26 -14.61
N ALA A 52 7.74 -2.94 -15.91
CA ALA A 52 6.66 -3.33 -16.81
C ALA A 52 6.67 -4.83 -17.16
N ASP A 53 7.79 -5.53 -16.94
CA ASP A 53 7.91 -6.96 -17.21
C ASP A 53 7.34 -7.81 -16.06
N PRO A 54 6.20 -8.49 -16.26
CA PRO A 54 5.58 -9.31 -15.22
C PRO A 54 6.41 -10.53 -14.83
N VAL A 55 7.24 -11.05 -15.74
CA VAL A 55 8.11 -12.21 -15.46
C VAL A 55 9.23 -11.79 -14.50
N ALA A 56 9.85 -10.64 -14.76
CA ALA A 56 10.88 -10.07 -13.90
C ALA A 56 10.30 -9.66 -12.52
N ASN A 57 9.08 -9.16 -12.49
CA ASN A 57 8.39 -8.85 -11.22
C ASN A 57 8.13 -10.13 -10.42
N PHE A 58 7.54 -11.14 -11.05
CA PHE A 58 7.26 -12.40 -10.37
C PHE A 58 8.53 -13.08 -9.86
N ALA A 59 9.60 -13.10 -10.63
CA ALA A 59 10.88 -13.67 -10.21
C ALA A 59 11.42 -13.02 -8.93
N LEU A 60 11.41 -11.68 -8.86
CA LEU A 60 11.80 -10.94 -7.66
C LEU A 60 10.84 -11.21 -6.51
N ASN A 61 9.54 -11.05 -6.75
CA ASN A 61 8.50 -11.17 -5.73
C ASN A 61 8.50 -12.56 -5.08
N ARG A 62 8.74 -13.59 -5.87
CA ARG A 62 8.85 -14.96 -5.37
C ARG A 62 9.98 -15.11 -4.36
N THR A 63 11.18 -14.54 -4.62
CA THR A 63 12.30 -14.62 -3.68
C THR A 63 12.00 -13.95 -2.34
N VAL A 64 11.16 -12.91 -2.35
CA VAL A 64 10.70 -12.22 -1.14
C VAL A 64 9.63 -13.04 -0.42
N LEU A 65 8.64 -13.55 -1.16
CA LEU A 65 7.54 -14.35 -0.62
C LEU A 65 8.01 -15.70 -0.05
N ASP A 66 9.05 -16.30 -0.60
CA ASP A 66 9.66 -17.54 -0.10
C ASP A 66 10.24 -17.38 1.33
N ARG A 67 10.44 -16.14 1.81
CA ARG A 67 10.86 -15.83 3.19
C ARG A 67 9.71 -15.86 4.21
N VAL A 68 8.47 -15.79 3.74
CA VAL A 68 7.28 -15.74 4.60
C VAL A 68 7.09 -17.09 5.30
N THR A 69 6.96 -17.04 6.61
CA THR A 69 6.85 -18.24 7.46
C THR A 69 5.42 -18.57 7.87
N GLY A 70 4.51 -17.60 7.81
CA GLY A 70 3.14 -17.71 8.33
C GLY A 70 3.04 -17.67 9.85
N ARG A 71 4.13 -17.37 10.56
CA ARG A 71 4.24 -17.44 12.01
C ARG A 71 3.10 -16.77 12.77
N TYR A 72 2.57 -15.67 12.24
CA TYR A 72 1.51 -14.91 12.91
C TYR A 72 0.13 -15.14 12.28
N GLY A 73 0.06 -15.84 11.15
CA GLY A 73 -1.17 -16.00 10.36
C GLY A 73 -1.67 -14.68 9.75
N ASP A 74 -0.79 -13.68 9.67
CA ASP A 74 -1.08 -12.31 9.22
C ASP A 74 0.08 -11.83 8.35
N LEU A 75 -0.22 -11.38 7.13
CA LEU A 75 0.74 -10.94 6.12
C LEU A 75 0.34 -9.57 5.57
N GLU A 76 1.21 -8.59 5.68
CA GLU A 76 1.04 -7.29 5.03
C GLU A 76 1.88 -7.22 3.75
N VAL A 77 1.23 -6.99 2.63
CA VAL A 77 1.86 -6.88 1.31
C VAL A 77 1.80 -5.42 0.89
N ILE A 78 2.96 -4.80 0.78
CA ILE A 78 3.16 -3.44 0.28
C ILE A 78 3.75 -3.54 -1.13
N ASN A 79 3.34 -2.68 -2.02
CA ASN A 79 3.95 -2.52 -3.33
C ASN A 79 3.93 -1.04 -3.76
N SER A 80 4.72 -0.70 -4.76
CA SER A 80 4.89 0.68 -5.24
C SER A 80 3.67 1.21 -6.02
N GLY A 81 2.47 0.90 -5.54
CA GLY A 81 1.21 1.23 -6.18
C GLY A 81 0.03 0.55 -5.48
N SER A 82 -0.87 -0.03 -6.25
CA SER A 82 -2.02 -0.78 -5.76
C SER A 82 -1.83 -2.28 -5.96
N VAL A 83 -2.46 -3.11 -5.13
CA VAL A 83 -2.53 -4.57 -5.32
C VAL A 83 -2.97 -4.96 -6.73
N PHE A 84 -3.79 -4.14 -7.39
CA PHE A 84 -4.28 -4.36 -8.75
C PHE A 84 -3.21 -4.18 -9.84
N GLU A 85 -2.02 -3.74 -9.47
CA GLU A 85 -0.85 -3.54 -10.32
C GLU A 85 0.22 -4.64 -10.12
N LEU A 86 -0.06 -5.59 -9.21
CA LEU A 86 0.70 -6.83 -9.12
C LEU A 86 0.32 -7.78 -10.26
N ASP A 87 1.30 -8.50 -10.80
CA ASP A 87 1.05 -9.49 -11.85
C ASP A 87 0.23 -10.70 -11.34
N ALA A 88 -0.45 -11.36 -12.28
CA ALA A 88 -1.35 -12.46 -11.95
C ALA A 88 -0.64 -13.65 -11.27
N SER A 89 0.64 -13.89 -11.62
CA SER A 89 1.46 -14.97 -11.04
C SER A 89 1.81 -14.65 -9.59
N THR A 90 2.19 -13.41 -9.29
CA THR A 90 2.44 -12.94 -7.91
C THR A 90 1.17 -13.09 -7.05
N LEU A 91 0.01 -12.66 -7.53
CA LEU A 91 -1.25 -12.79 -6.78
C LEU A 91 -1.64 -14.27 -6.56
N ALA A 92 -1.43 -15.13 -7.57
CA ALA A 92 -1.68 -16.57 -7.44
C ALA A 92 -0.72 -17.20 -6.43
N TYR A 93 0.53 -16.78 -6.41
CA TYR A 93 1.53 -17.27 -5.47
C TYR A 93 1.21 -16.85 -4.03
N ILE A 94 0.83 -15.60 -3.80
CA ILE A 94 0.39 -15.13 -2.46
C ILE A 94 -0.79 -15.98 -1.97
N ARG A 95 -1.79 -16.24 -2.83
CA ARG A 95 -2.95 -17.07 -2.45
C ARG A 95 -2.54 -18.50 -2.08
N ALA A 96 -1.66 -19.11 -2.85
CA ALA A 96 -1.14 -20.46 -2.57
C ALA A 96 -0.35 -20.48 -1.25
N LEU A 97 0.49 -19.45 -1.03
CA LEU A 97 1.24 -19.27 0.19
C LEU A 97 0.34 -19.13 1.43
N CYS A 98 -0.77 -18.41 1.31
CA CYS A 98 -1.75 -18.29 2.39
C CYS A 98 -2.30 -19.66 2.82
N ALA A 99 -2.60 -20.53 1.88
CA ALA A 99 -3.06 -21.88 2.17
C ALA A 99 -1.94 -22.75 2.80
N ASP A 100 -0.73 -22.73 2.22
CA ASP A 100 0.42 -23.51 2.69
C ASP A 100 0.88 -23.08 4.10
N LYS A 101 0.95 -21.79 4.37
CA LYS A 101 1.45 -21.22 5.63
C LYS A 101 0.34 -20.91 6.64
N GLN A 102 -0.91 -21.28 6.35
CA GLN A 102 -2.06 -21.03 7.23
C GLN A 102 -2.26 -19.54 7.58
N ILE A 103 -1.98 -18.65 6.61
CA ILE A 103 -2.21 -17.22 6.75
C ILE A 103 -3.71 -16.98 6.63
N ARG A 104 -4.28 -16.35 7.64
CA ARG A 104 -5.72 -16.09 7.77
C ARG A 104 -6.11 -14.69 7.31
N THR A 105 -5.18 -13.75 7.41
CA THR A 105 -5.40 -12.35 7.05
C THR A 105 -4.28 -11.85 6.14
N VAL A 106 -4.66 -11.19 5.06
CA VAL A 106 -3.73 -10.48 4.18
C VAL A 106 -4.14 -9.02 4.06
N HIS A 107 -3.20 -8.13 4.26
CA HIS A 107 -3.38 -6.70 4.08
C HIS A 107 -2.76 -6.27 2.75
N PHE A 108 -3.52 -5.53 1.94
CA PHE A 108 -3.04 -4.94 0.69
C PHE A 108 -3.30 -3.44 0.66
N GLU A 109 -2.46 -2.71 -0.04
CA GLU A 109 -2.75 -1.32 -0.38
C GLU A 109 -3.54 -1.25 -1.69
N ALA A 110 -4.57 -0.39 -1.71
CA ALA A 110 -5.38 -0.17 -2.90
C ALA A 110 -5.76 1.31 -3.05
N HIS A 111 -5.67 1.82 -4.27
CA HIS A 111 -6.15 3.16 -4.60
C HIS A 111 -7.67 3.14 -4.85
N SER A 112 -8.37 4.22 -4.48
CA SER A 112 -9.83 4.35 -4.63
C SER A 112 -10.32 4.18 -6.08
N LEU A 113 -9.49 4.45 -7.08
CA LEU A 113 -9.84 4.25 -8.50
C LEU A 113 -10.19 2.78 -8.84
N TYR A 114 -9.76 1.83 -7.99
CA TYR A 114 -10.02 0.40 -8.20
C TYR A 114 -11.22 -0.15 -7.41
N ARG A 115 -12.04 0.72 -6.80
CA ARG A 115 -13.19 0.30 -5.96
C ARG A 115 -14.07 -0.75 -6.63
N SER A 116 -14.39 -0.58 -7.90
CA SER A 116 -15.23 -1.53 -8.65
C SER A 116 -14.64 -2.94 -8.79
N ARG A 117 -13.34 -3.10 -8.58
CA ARG A 117 -12.63 -4.39 -8.67
C ARG A 117 -12.43 -5.07 -7.31
N ILE A 118 -12.72 -4.37 -6.21
CA ILE A 118 -12.55 -4.90 -4.85
C ILE A 118 -13.35 -6.19 -4.60
N PRO A 119 -14.63 -6.30 -5.00
CA PRO A 119 -15.39 -7.53 -4.80
C PRO A 119 -14.76 -8.76 -5.48
N GLU A 120 -14.23 -8.60 -6.70
CA GLU A 120 -13.53 -9.68 -7.41
C GLU A 120 -12.26 -10.12 -6.66
N LEU A 121 -11.48 -9.15 -6.17
CA LEU A 121 -10.28 -9.45 -5.39
C LEU A 121 -10.62 -10.23 -4.11
N ARG A 122 -11.65 -9.80 -3.37
CA ARG A 122 -12.12 -10.50 -2.17
C ARG A 122 -12.55 -11.93 -2.48
N GLN A 123 -13.32 -12.13 -3.54
CA GLN A 123 -13.74 -13.46 -3.98
C GLN A 123 -12.53 -14.35 -4.33
N ARG A 124 -11.54 -13.79 -5.03
CA ARG A 124 -10.32 -14.50 -5.43
C ARG A 124 -9.52 -15.03 -4.22
N PHE A 125 -9.49 -14.30 -3.11
CA PHE A 125 -8.73 -14.67 -1.92
C PHE A 125 -9.54 -15.47 -0.90
N ALA A 126 -10.86 -15.61 -1.04
CA ALA A 126 -11.66 -16.38 -0.11
C ALA A 126 -11.10 -17.81 0.08
N PRO A 127 -11.04 -18.34 1.32
CA PRO A 127 -11.60 -17.82 2.58
C PRO A 127 -10.67 -16.90 3.38
N VAL A 128 -9.52 -16.48 2.86
CA VAL A 128 -8.60 -15.56 3.53
C VAL A 128 -9.27 -14.20 3.73
N SER A 129 -9.19 -13.64 4.93
CA SER A 129 -9.68 -12.29 5.22
C SER A 129 -8.78 -11.26 4.55
N LEU A 130 -9.32 -10.46 3.64
CA LEU A 130 -8.60 -9.33 3.07
C LEU A 130 -8.89 -8.05 3.86
N LYS A 131 -7.84 -7.33 4.19
CA LYS A 131 -7.88 -5.98 4.72
C LYS A 131 -7.27 -5.03 3.68
N LEU A 132 -8.07 -4.13 3.16
CA LEU A 132 -7.62 -3.16 2.18
C LEU A 132 -7.29 -1.84 2.84
N LYS A 133 -6.11 -1.33 2.54
CA LYS A 133 -5.58 -0.07 3.06
C LYS A 133 -5.63 1.00 1.99
N LEU A 134 -6.36 2.07 2.26
CA LEU A 134 -6.42 3.24 1.40
C LEU A 134 -5.27 4.19 1.74
N GLY A 135 -4.49 4.59 0.76
CA GLY A 135 -3.62 5.75 0.91
C GLY A 135 -4.45 7.03 0.87
N LEU A 136 -5.05 7.42 2.00
CA LEU A 136 -5.89 8.61 2.09
C LEU A 136 -5.07 9.89 2.27
N GLU A 137 -4.03 9.81 3.04
CA GLU A 137 -3.07 10.84 3.46
C GLU A 137 -3.66 11.87 4.44
N THR A 138 -4.86 12.39 4.20
CA THR A 138 -5.58 13.32 5.09
C THR A 138 -7.07 13.38 4.71
N PHE A 139 -7.93 13.68 5.69
CA PHE A 139 -9.33 14.05 5.43
C PHE A 139 -9.50 15.51 4.99
N ASP A 140 -8.48 16.36 5.17
CA ASP A 140 -8.50 17.71 4.64
C ASP A 140 -8.55 17.68 3.11
N PHE A 141 -9.71 18.03 2.56
CA PHE A 141 -9.98 17.93 1.13
C PHE A 141 -9.05 18.81 0.30
N ASP A 142 -8.82 20.05 0.73
CA ASP A 142 -8.01 21.00 -0.01
C ASP A 142 -6.55 20.55 -0.03
N LEU A 143 -6.01 20.13 1.12
CA LEU A 143 -4.66 19.59 1.19
C LEU A 143 -4.54 18.32 0.34
N ARG A 144 -5.52 17.39 0.44
CA ARG A 144 -5.50 16.12 -0.28
C ARG A 144 -5.57 16.29 -1.79
N GLU A 145 -6.47 17.14 -2.30
CA GLU A 145 -6.73 17.22 -3.73
C GLU A 145 -5.95 18.34 -4.42
N THR A 146 -5.71 19.48 -3.75
CA THR A 146 -5.02 20.62 -4.39
C THR A 146 -3.51 20.62 -4.18
N VAL A 147 -3.02 20.05 -3.07
CA VAL A 147 -1.57 20.00 -2.76
C VAL A 147 -1.01 18.62 -3.05
N LEU A 148 -1.65 17.57 -2.55
CA LEU A 148 -1.16 16.20 -2.71
C LEU A 148 -1.61 15.54 -4.01
N HIS A 149 -2.61 16.07 -4.69
CA HIS A 149 -3.19 15.55 -5.94
C HIS A 149 -3.58 14.06 -5.83
N LYS A 150 -4.28 13.70 -4.74
CA LYS A 150 -4.53 12.29 -4.41
C LYS A 150 -5.60 11.62 -5.29
N GLY A 151 -6.51 12.38 -5.89
CA GLY A 151 -7.58 11.87 -6.74
C GLY A 151 -8.63 11.05 -6.01
N ILE A 152 -9.00 11.49 -4.81
CA ILE A 152 -10.10 10.95 -4.01
C ILE A 152 -11.12 12.08 -3.79
N PRO A 153 -11.95 12.40 -4.79
CA PRO A 153 -12.81 13.59 -4.75
C PRO A 153 -14.04 13.43 -3.82
N LEU A 154 -13.92 12.62 -2.80
CA LEU A 154 -14.95 12.39 -1.79
C LEU A 154 -14.66 13.23 -0.56
N THR A 155 -15.72 13.74 0.08
CA THR A 155 -15.61 14.55 1.31
C THR A 155 -16.23 13.86 2.53
N ASP A 156 -17.20 12.98 2.32
CA ASP A 156 -17.80 12.20 3.42
C ASP A 156 -16.88 11.08 3.89
N PRO A 157 -16.45 11.08 5.16
CA PRO A 157 -15.59 10.04 5.69
C PRO A 157 -16.17 8.62 5.58
N ALA A 158 -17.49 8.46 5.68
CA ALA A 158 -18.14 7.17 5.54
C ALA A 158 -18.04 6.64 4.09
N GLU A 159 -18.23 7.52 3.10
CA GLU A 159 -18.06 7.16 1.69
C GLU A 159 -16.60 6.85 1.36
N ILE A 160 -15.66 7.60 1.95
CA ILE A 160 -14.23 7.36 1.78
C ILE A 160 -13.86 5.97 2.29
N ALA A 161 -14.35 5.60 3.46
CA ALA A 161 -14.02 4.33 4.13
C ALA A 161 -14.79 3.11 3.62
N ALA A 162 -15.87 3.28 2.85
CA ALA A 162 -16.87 2.24 2.57
C ALA A 162 -16.30 0.88 2.08
N ASP A 163 -15.18 0.88 1.38
CA ASP A 163 -14.57 -0.34 0.79
C ASP A 163 -13.24 -0.72 1.44
N PHE A 164 -12.80 0.03 2.45
CA PHE A 164 -11.46 -0.09 3.04
C PHE A 164 -11.54 -0.28 4.55
N GLU A 165 -10.83 -1.24 5.08
CA GLU A 165 -10.68 -1.47 6.52
C GLU A 165 -9.58 -0.63 7.14
N GLU A 166 -8.66 -0.13 6.34
CA GLU A 166 -7.47 0.56 6.84
C GLU A 166 -7.15 1.80 6.02
N ALA A 167 -6.42 2.74 6.62
CA ALA A 167 -5.95 3.93 5.92
C ALA A 167 -4.50 4.29 6.29
N ASN A 168 -3.76 4.82 5.31
CA ASN A 168 -2.52 5.54 5.52
C ASN A 168 -2.80 7.03 5.60
N PHE A 169 -2.16 7.69 6.56
CA PHE A 169 -2.10 9.14 6.71
C PHE A 169 -0.66 9.62 6.55
N LEU A 170 -0.49 10.82 6.02
CA LEU A 170 0.81 11.45 5.83
C LEU A 170 0.87 12.74 6.67
N PHE A 171 1.74 12.77 7.66
CA PHE A 171 1.90 13.90 8.58
C PHE A 171 3.23 14.61 8.38
N GLY A 172 3.26 15.89 8.78
CA GLY A 172 4.44 16.71 8.66
C GLY A 172 4.63 17.31 7.27
N ILE A 173 3.54 17.54 6.52
CA ILE A 173 3.56 18.22 5.23
C ILE A 173 3.56 19.73 5.48
N ALA A 174 4.37 20.50 4.75
CA ALA A 174 4.37 21.96 4.83
C ALA A 174 2.96 22.53 4.65
N GLY A 175 2.52 23.33 5.59
CA GLY A 175 1.17 23.91 5.66
C GLY A 175 0.13 23.07 6.42
N GLN A 176 0.45 21.84 6.81
CA GLN A 176 -0.42 21.05 7.67
C GLN A 176 -0.39 21.58 9.11
N THR A 177 -1.54 21.57 9.78
CA THR A 177 -1.65 22.06 11.16
C THR A 177 -1.82 20.90 12.15
N GLU A 178 -1.46 21.14 13.41
CA GLU A 178 -1.73 20.15 14.48
C GLU A 178 -3.24 19.83 14.57
N ALA A 179 -4.09 20.84 14.38
CA ALA A 179 -5.55 20.66 14.43
C ALA A 179 -6.05 19.73 13.30
N SER A 180 -5.52 19.88 12.06
CA SER A 180 -5.89 19.00 10.94
C SER A 180 -5.39 17.58 11.17
N MET A 181 -4.16 17.39 11.67
CA MET A 181 -3.62 16.07 12.00
C MET A 181 -4.42 15.37 13.11
N ARG A 182 -4.84 16.11 14.16
CA ARG A 182 -5.71 15.56 15.21
C ARG A 182 -7.04 15.11 14.64
N LYS A 183 -7.66 15.92 13.79
CA LYS A 183 -8.90 15.56 13.10
C LYS A 183 -8.74 14.31 12.24
N ASP A 184 -7.63 14.17 11.54
CA ASP A 184 -7.31 12.99 10.76
C ASP A 184 -7.26 11.72 11.64
N VAL A 185 -6.64 11.80 12.82
CA VAL A 185 -6.60 10.68 13.77
C VAL A 185 -7.99 10.34 14.29
N GLU A 186 -8.77 11.36 14.70
CA GLU A 186 -10.13 11.17 15.24
C GLU A 186 -11.05 10.51 14.21
N LEU A 187 -11.08 11.03 12.99
CA LEU A 187 -11.88 10.45 11.91
C LEU A 187 -11.34 9.08 11.47
N GLY A 188 -10.02 8.95 11.38
CA GLY A 188 -9.39 7.68 11.04
C GLY A 188 -9.77 6.56 11.99
N LEU A 189 -9.74 6.82 13.30
CA LEU A 189 -10.15 5.84 14.33
C LEU A 189 -11.66 5.60 14.37
N ALA A 190 -12.48 6.55 13.89
CA ALA A 190 -13.92 6.40 13.83
C ALA A 190 -14.38 5.53 12.64
N TYR A 191 -13.70 5.58 11.52
CA TYR A 191 -14.14 4.98 10.27
C TYR A 191 -13.29 3.79 9.78
N PHE A 192 -12.07 3.60 10.28
CA PHE A 192 -11.20 2.49 9.90
C PHE A 192 -10.85 1.60 11.09
N GLU A 193 -10.64 0.33 10.84
CA GLU A 193 -10.19 -0.63 11.86
C GLU A 193 -8.73 -0.39 12.28
N ARG A 194 -7.92 0.14 11.36
CA ARG A 194 -6.50 0.48 11.57
C ARG A 194 -6.10 1.69 10.75
N ILE A 195 -5.34 2.57 11.37
CA ILE A 195 -4.67 3.66 10.68
C ILE A 195 -3.14 3.48 10.78
N CYS A 196 -2.44 3.88 9.75
CA CYS A 196 -0.99 3.98 9.72
C CYS A 196 -0.61 5.44 9.48
N ILE A 197 0.21 6.01 10.35
CA ILE A 197 0.69 7.37 10.21
C ILE A 197 2.12 7.31 9.68
N ASN A 198 2.33 7.84 8.48
CA ASN A 198 3.63 8.03 7.88
C ASN A 198 4.06 9.47 8.10
N LEU A 199 5.36 9.69 8.29
CA LEU A 199 5.93 11.03 8.36
C LEU A 199 6.47 11.42 6.98
N MET A 200 6.17 12.64 6.54
CA MET A 200 6.75 13.15 5.32
C MET A 200 8.27 13.29 5.49
N CYS A 201 9.01 12.69 4.57
CA CYS A 201 10.45 12.81 4.49
C CYS A 201 10.82 13.45 3.16
N GLU A 202 11.93 14.15 3.10
CA GLU A 202 12.45 14.67 1.83
C GLU A 202 12.64 13.52 0.83
N ASN A 203 12.14 13.73 -0.37
CA ASN A 203 12.24 12.80 -1.48
C ASN A 203 12.45 13.55 -2.81
N SER A 204 12.34 12.89 -3.94
CA SER A 204 12.56 13.49 -5.26
C SER A 204 11.44 14.41 -5.72
N THR A 205 10.32 14.49 -4.99
CA THR A 205 9.15 15.31 -5.35
C THR A 205 9.27 16.78 -4.88
N ALA A 206 8.30 17.61 -5.26
CA ALA A 206 8.26 19.02 -4.86
C ALA A 206 7.62 19.23 -3.47
N VAL A 207 6.84 18.28 -2.97
CA VAL A 207 6.22 18.37 -1.64
C VAL A 207 7.29 18.26 -0.57
N ARG A 208 7.26 19.14 0.42
CA ARG A 208 8.26 19.23 1.49
C ARG A 208 7.63 18.94 2.85
N PRO A 209 8.44 18.42 3.80
CA PRO A 209 8.07 18.36 5.21
C PRO A 209 8.00 19.75 5.84
#